data_707f79934e2e59ff439fb48adb213416
#
_entry.id   707f79934e2e59ff439fb48adb213416
#
_cell.length_a   1.000
_cell.length_b   1.000
_cell.length_c   1.000
_cell.angle_alpha   90.00
_cell.angle_beta   90.00
_cell.angle_gamma   90.00
#
_symmetry.space_group_name_H-M   'P 1'
#
loop_
_entity.id
_entity.type
_entity.pdbx_description
1 polymer ?
#
loop_
_entity_poly.entity_id
_entity_poly.type
_entity_poly.pdbx_seq_one_letter_code
_entity_poly.pdbx_strand_id
1 'polypeptide(L)'
;TAGIDYVGLDPYENNMLGIDSKLRRLRKIKDNYGHIAENGGEYANNDLLTLKAISLGCGYEIFEVITTPHPYLVDWTLRGVYNPDFTPKPHTQRIVDAFKIFKGAWVDLASADAKDIIGFNLKYDDGQEQTTENQNTTHAGIKWSTSSRGVAFAVERNNYLVVASTQNDQMTFRNIQIKNIEKGYYDINGNWVSDEKMTPTGNQLSLEPCIVYKIQF
;
A
#
# COMPACT_ATOMS: atom_id res chain seq x y z
N THR A 1 17.12 30.39 -7.72
CA THR A 1 16.78 29.29 -6.80
C THR A 1 17.12 27.99 -7.52
N ALA A 2 18.09 27.23 -7.00
CA ALA A 2 18.33 25.89 -7.48
C ALA A 2 17.01 25.11 -7.27
N GLY A 3 16.42 24.59 -8.34
CA GLY A 3 15.22 23.79 -8.27
C GLY A 3 15.56 22.46 -7.57
N ILE A 4 14.91 22.19 -6.45
CA ILE A 4 14.88 20.86 -5.85
C ILE A 4 13.54 20.27 -6.26
N ASP A 5 13.55 19.19 -7.03
CA ASP A 5 12.33 18.57 -7.53
C ASP A 5 11.58 17.81 -6.43
N TYR A 6 12.29 17.17 -5.51
CA TYR A 6 11.70 16.53 -4.34
C TYR A 6 12.73 16.36 -3.20
N VAL A 7 12.21 16.12 -2.00
CA VAL A 7 13.01 15.83 -0.80
C VAL A 7 12.60 14.46 -0.26
N GLY A 8 13.57 13.57 -0.07
CA GLY A 8 13.40 12.27 0.58
C GLY A 8 13.70 12.31 2.07
N LEU A 9 13.27 11.28 2.77
CA LEU A 9 13.58 11.02 4.18
C LEU A 9 14.19 9.64 4.33
N ASP A 10 15.13 9.52 5.25
CA ASP A 10 15.69 8.25 5.73
C ASP A 10 15.27 8.07 7.20
N PRO A 11 14.02 7.67 7.46
CA PRO A 11 13.49 7.70 8.80
C PRO A 11 14.03 6.61 9.70
N TYR A 12 14.47 5.49 9.15
CA TYR A 12 14.86 4.27 9.89
C TYR A 12 13.88 3.98 11.03
N GLU A 13 12.62 3.83 10.67
CA GLU A 13 11.54 3.80 11.63
C GLU A 13 10.54 2.70 11.32
N ASN A 14 10.11 1.99 12.36
CA ASN A 14 9.07 0.95 12.29
C ASN A 14 7.70 1.47 12.80
N ASN A 15 7.63 2.76 13.14
CA ASN A 15 6.42 3.35 13.69
C ASN A 15 5.63 4.11 12.63
N MET A 16 4.42 3.65 12.36
CA MET A 16 3.54 4.23 11.36
C MET A 16 3.16 5.69 11.65
N LEU A 17 2.95 6.05 12.92
CA LEU A 17 2.60 7.43 13.29
C LEU A 17 3.76 8.40 13.04
N GLY A 18 4.98 7.96 13.30
CA GLY A 18 6.18 8.74 13.02
C GLY A 18 6.34 9.00 11.51
N ILE A 19 6.22 7.96 10.70
CA ILE A 19 6.26 8.05 9.24
C ILE A 19 5.14 8.96 8.71
N ASP A 20 3.89 8.76 9.14
CA ASP A 20 2.76 9.59 8.73
C ASP A 20 3.01 11.07 9.00
N SER A 21 3.44 11.40 10.20
CA SER A 21 3.75 12.79 10.58
C SER A 21 4.83 13.42 9.69
N LYS A 22 5.90 12.68 9.39
CA LYS A 22 6.99 13.14 8.53
C LYS A 22 6.53 13.35 7.09
N LEU A 23 5.81 12.38 6.52
CA LEU A 23 5.31 12.47 5.15
C LEU A 23 4.30 13.61 4.97
N ARG A 24 3.37 13.79 5.93
CA ARG A 24 2.44 14.92 5.89
C ARG A 24 3.14 16.27 5.96
N ARG A 25 4.24 16.37 6.70
CA ARG A 25 5.05 17.60 6.73
C ARG A 25 5.71 17.86 5.38
N LEU A 26 6.26 16.84 4.73
CA LEU A 26 6.83 16.97 3.38
C LEU A 26 5.79 17.41 2.36
N ARG A 27 4.61 16.80 2.39
CA ARG A 27 3.49 17.13 1.47
C ARG A 27 2.93 18.55 1.65
N LYS A 28 3.18 19.20 2.78
CA LYS A 28 2.81 20.62 2.99
C LYS A 28 3.76 21.59 2.30
N ILE A 29 4.94 21.17 1.93
CA ILE A 29 5.86 21.98 1.15
C ILE A 29 5.31 22.01 -0.27
N LYS A 30 5.07 23.23 -0.78
CA LYS A 30 4.49 23.41 -2.10
C LYS A 30 5.28 22.65 -3.18
N ASP A 31 4.55 21.93 -4.00
CA ASP A 31 5.06 21.16 -5.15
C ASP A 31 6.09 20.07 -4.77
N ASN A 32 6.17 19.70 -3.49
CA ASN A 32 7.04 18.64 -3.08
C ASN A 32 6.35 17.26 -3.18
N TYR A 33 6.95 16.37 -3.92
CA TYR A 33 6.61 14.96 -3.92
C TYR A 33 7.30 14.28 -2.72
N GLY A 34 6.53 13.88 -1.73
CA GLY A 34 7.08 13.20 -0.55
C GLY A 34 7.69 11.83 -0.93
N HIS A 35 8.83 11.51 -0.37
CA HIS A 35 9.53 10.27 -0.64
C HIS A 35 10.21 9.74 0.63
N ILE A 36 10.07 8.46 0.89
CA ILE A 36 10.93 7.73 1.83
C ILE A 36 12.03 7.10 1.01
N ALA A 37 13.18 7.74 1.00
CA ALA A 37 14.31 7.34 0.17
C ALA A 37 15.03 6.11 0.73
N GLU A 38 14.93 5.90 2.05
CA GLU A 38 15.60 4.78 2.70
C GLU A 38 14.89 4.42 4.00
N ASN A 39 14.51 3.15 4.14
CA ASN A 39 14.09 2.60 5.42
C ASN A 39 14.62 1.17 5.55
N GLY A 40 15.02 0.77 6.76
CA GLY A 40 15.69 -0.52 6.97
C GLY A 40 14.81 -1.71 6.58
N GLY A 41 15.39 -2.69 5.89
CA GLY A 41 14.70 -3.92 5.50
C GLY A 41 14.35 -4.83 6.69
N GLU A 42 14.99 -4.61 7.84
CA GLU A 42 14.70 -5.33 9.09
C GLU A 42 13.34 -5.01 9.70
N TYR A 43 12.71 -3.92 9.29
CA TYR A 43 11.44 -3.50 9.88
C TYR A 43 10.28 -4.37 9.43
N ALA A 44 9.72 -5.11 10.37
CA ALA A 44 8.64 -6.07 10.12
C ALA A 44 7.35 -5.42 9.57
N ASN A 45 7.18 -4.11 9.75
CA ASN A 45 6.03 -3.35 9.29
C ASN A 45 6.26 -2.61 7.96
N ASN A 46 7.29 -2.94 7.18
CA ASN A 46 7.56 -2.28 5.90
C ASN A 46 6.37 -2.33 4.92
N ASP A 47 5.59 -3.39 4.93
CA ASP A 47 4.36 -3.50 4.15
C ASP A 47 3.33 -2.41 4.52
N LEU A 48 3.11 -2.19 5.82
CA LEU A 48 2.20 -1.15 6.33
C LEU A 48 2.74 0.26 6.08
N LEU A 49 4.05 0.45 6.25
CA LEU A 49 4.70 1.73 6.00
C LEU A 49 4.65 2.11 4.51
N THR A 50 4.84 1.13 3.63
CA THR A 50 4.68 1.30 2.18
C THR A 50 3.26 1.74 1.83
N LEU A 51 2.24 1.04 2.38
CA LEU A 51 0.85 1.43 2.18
C LEU A 51 0.60 2.87 2.63
N LYS A 52 1.12 3.23 3.80
CA LYS A 52 0.95 4.58 4.34
C LYS A 52 1.59 5.64 3.45
N ALA A 53 2.79 5.41 2.97
CA ALA A 53 3.45 6.31 2.04
C ALA A 53 2.60 6.50 0.76
N ILE A 54 2.13 5.41 0.16
CA ILE A 54 1.30 5.45 -1.05
C ILE A 54 -0.03 6.16 -0.78
N SER A 55 -0.70 5.90 0.34
CA SER A 55 -1.96 6.57 0.70
C SER A 55 -1.83 8.08 0.87
N LEU A 56 -0.62 8.57 1.04
CA LEU A 56 -0.28 10.00 1.08
C LEU A 56 0.28 10.51 -0.26
N GLY A 57 0.29 9.69 -1.30
CA GLY A 57 0.87 10.01 -2.60
C GLY A 57 2.40 10.18 -2.53
N CYS A 58 3.06 9.38 -1.73
CA CYS A 58 4.51 9.40 -1.52
C CYS A 58 5.16 8.11 -2.02
N GLY A 59 6.41 8.20 -2.47
CA GLY A 59 7.25 7.04 -2.76
C GLY A 59 7.80 6.40 -1.49
N TYR A 60 8.17 5.13 -1.59
CA TYR A 60 8.78 4.36 -0.49
C TYR A 60 9.82 3.38 -1.02
N GLU A 61 11.01 3.40 -0.44
CA GLU A 61 12.09 2.47 -0.75
C GLU A 61 12.53 1.71 0.49
N ILE A 62 12.95 0.46 0.29
CA ILE A 62 13.48 -0.41 1.32
C ILE A 62 14.97 -0.52 1.11
N PHE A 63 15.74 -0.10 2.11
CA PHE A 63 17.18 -0.23 2.12
C PHE A 63 17.60 -1.63 2.58
N GLU A 64 18.71 -2.13 2.02
CA GLU A 64 19.24 -3.46 2.32
C GLU A 64 18.26 -4.59 2.05
N VAL A 65 18.04 -4.88 0.78
CA VAL A 65 17.20 -6.03 0.39
C VAL A 65 17.83 -7.35 0.86
N ILE A 66 19.14 -7.47 0.77
CA ILE A 66 19.90 -8.66 1.20
C ILE A 66 20.73 -8.30 2.41
N THR A 67 20.61 -9.08 3.49
CA THR A 67 21.48 -8.94 4.66
C THR A 67 22.95 -9.21 4.29
N THR A 68 23.78 -8.20 4.46
CA THR A 68 25.23 -8.33 4.25
C THR A 68 25.92 -8.35 5.60
N PRO A 69 26.70 -9.40 5.95
CA PRO A 69 27.47 -9.41 7.18
C PRO A 69 28.49 -8.25 7.21
N HIS A 70 28.51 -7.47 8.27
CA HIS A 70 29.44 -6.38 8.45
C HIS A 70 30.32 -6.60 9.67
N PRO A 71 31.65 -6.54 9.56
CA PRO A 71 32.57 -6.96 10.62
C PRO A 71 32.55 -6.06 11.87
N TYR A 72 31.97 -4.87 11.78
CA TYR A 72 32.01 -3.89 12.88
C TYR A 72 30.65 -3.59 13.52
N LEU A 73 29.55 -4.20 13.04
CA LEU A 73 28.20 -3.93 13.56
C LEU A 73 27.56 -5.23 14.04
N VAL A 74 27.28 -5.28 15.31
CA VAL A 74 26.88 -6.50 16.06
C VAL A 74 25.54 -7.09 15.59
N ASP A 75 24.66 -6.33 14.95
CA ASP A 75 23.30 -6.74 14.60
C ASP A 75 22.92 -6.63 13.12
N TRP A 76 23.91 -6.68 12.22
CA TRP A 76 23.64 -6.64 10.77
C TRP A 76 22.83 -7.84 10.28
N THR A 77 22.83 -8.95 11.00
CA THR A 77 22.01 -10.13 10.68
C THR A 77 20.51 -9.86 10.73
N LEU A 78 20.09 -8.74 11.35
CA LEU A 78 18.69 -8.34 11.44
C LEU A 78 18.23 -7.52 10.24
N ARG A 79 19.13 -6.85 9.53
CA ARG A 79 18.81 -5.99 8.39
C ARG A 79 18.48 -6.80 7.14
N GLY A 80 17.83 -6.13 6.18
CA GLY A 80 17.42 -6.73 4.92
C GLY A 80 16.16 -7.59 5.01
N VAL A 81 15.57 -7.88 3.89
CA VAL A 81 14.37 -8.73 3.74
C VAL A 81 14.74 -10.17 3.38
N TYR A 82 15.95 -10.39 2.89
CA TYR A 82 16.54 -11.72 2.64
C TYR A 82 17.77 -11.95 3.51
N ASN A 83 18.00 -13.20 3.85
CA ASN A 83 19.23 -13.66 4.47
C ASN A 83 20.39 -13.63 3.46
N PRO A 84 21.69 -13.75 3.91
CA PRO A 84 22.85 -13.80 3.00
C PRO A 84 22.81 -14.93 1.98
N ASP A 85 22.11 -16.03 2.29
CA ASP A 85 21.90 -17.18 1.40
C ASP A 85 20.69 -17.01 0.46
N PHE A 86 20.11 -15.81 0.38
CA PHE A 86 18.91 -15.45 -0.38
C PHE A 86 17.61 -16.11 0.10
N THR A 87 17.60 -16.77 1.24
CA THR A 87 16.35 -17.24 1.84
C THR A 87 15.54 -16.05 2.39
N PRO A 88 14.21 -16.01 2.20
CA PRO A 88 13.39 -14.90 2.69
C PRO A 88 13.28 -14.92 4.20
N LYS A 89 13.28 -13.75 4.82
CA LYS A 89 12.93 -13.60 6.24
C LYS A 89 11.41 -13.71 6.44
N PRO A 90 10.95 -13.96 7.67
CA PRO A 90 9.51 -14.20 7.92
C PRO A 90 8.56 -13.10 7.43
N HIS A 91 9.00 -11.85 7.43
CA HIS A 91 8.18 -10.71 6.97
C HIS A 91 8.28 -10.44 5.47
N THR A 92 9.19 -11.08 4.75
CA THR A 92 9.44 -10.83 3.32
C THR A 92 8.19 -11.06 2.48
N GLN A 93 7.46 -12.14 2.76
CA GLN A 93 6.26 -12.46 1.98
C GLN A 93 5.21 -11.35 2.05
N ARG A 94 5.03 -10.72 3.20
CA ARG A 94 4.09 -9.60 3.36
C ARG A 94 4.48 -8.39 2.51
N ILE A 95 5.79 -8.10 2.46
CA ILE A 95 6.31 -7.02 1.61
C ILE A 95 6.10 -7.36 0.13
N VAL A 96 6.42 -8.60 -0.27
CA VAL A 96 6.19 -9.07 -1.65
C VAL A 96 4.71 -8.95 -2.04
N ASP A 97 3.80 -9.33 -1.14
CA ASP A 97 2.36 -9.27 -1.40
C ASP A 97 1.86 -7.82 -1.49
N ALA A 98 2.38 -6.92 -0.65
CA ALA A 98 2.10 -5.49 -0.78
C ALA A 98 2.56 -4.94 -2.14
N PHE A 99 3.77 -5.28 -2.59
CA PHE A 99 4.25 -4.85 -3.91
C PHE A 99 3.47 -5.47 -5.07
N LYS A 100 2.96 -6.70 -4.94
CA LYS A 100 2.10 -7.30 -5.99
C LYS A 100 0.85 -6.45 -6.23
N ILE A 101 0.13 -6.08 -5.16
CA ILE A 101 -1.09 -5.27 -5.30
C ILE A 101 -0.77 -3.86 -5.81
N PHE A 102 0.34 -3.27 -5.38
CA PHE A 102 0.76 -1.96 -5.88
C PHE A 102 1.13 -2.01 -7.36
N LYS A 103 1.89 -3.01 -7.78
CA LYS A 103 2.22 -3.23 -9.19
C LYS A 103 0.98 -3.44 -10.05
N GLY A 104 0.01 -4.22 -9.57
CA GLY A 104 -1.24 -4.47 -10.31
C GLY A 104 -2.09 -3.23 -10.54
N ALA A 105 -2.00 -2.23 -9.65
CA ALA A 105 -2.77 -1.00 -9.70
C ALA A 105 -1.94 0.25 -10.03
N TRP A 106 -0.72 0.11 -10.52
CA TRP A 106 0.28 1.18 -10.60
C TRP A 106 -0.20 2.42 -11.36
N VAL A 107 -1.02 2.28 -12.41
CA VAL A 107 -1.51 3.41 -13.21
C VAL A 107 -2.39 4.33 -12.37
N ASP A 108 -3.35 3.76 -11.63
CA ASP A 108 -4.23 4.54 -10.77
C ASP A 108 -3.49 5.11 -9.57
N LEU A 109 -2.57 4.37 -8.98
CA LEU A 109 -1.75 4.84 -7.87
C LEU A 109 -0.82 5.99 -8.29
N ALA A 110 -0.16 5.89 -9.44
CA ALA A 110 0.76 6.91 -9.93
C ALA A 110 0.05 8.20 -10.38
N SER A 111 -1.20 8.08 -10.87
CA SER A 111 -1.97 9.22 -11.38
C SER A 111 -2.93 9.83 -10.37
N ALA A 112 -3.06 9.23 -9.17
CA ALA A 112 -3.96 9.72 -8.13
C ALA A 112 -3.33 10.84 -7.30
N ASP A 113 -4.13 11.83 -6.94
CA ASP A 113 -3.78 12.72 -5.84
C ASP A 113 -3.83 11.94 -4.51
N ALA A 114 -3.07 12.36 -3.52
CA ALA A 114 -3.05 11.70 -2.21
C ALA A 114 -4.44 11.57 -1.56
N LYS A 115 -5.36 12.48 -1.84
CA LYS A 115 -6.76 12.46 -1.36
C LYS A 115 -7.61 11.35 -1.99
N ASP A 116 -7.23 10.87 -3.17
CA ASP A 116 -7.97 9.86 -3.92
C ASP A 116 -7.53 8.44 -3.55
N ILE A 117 -6.43 8.31 -2.79
CA ILE A 117 -5.90 7.04 -2.33
C ILE A 117 -6.30 6.81 -0.87
N ILE A 118 -7.02 5.74 -0.62
CA ILE A 118 -7.45 5.35 0.70
C ILE A 118 -6.73 4.07 1.08
N GLY A 119 -5.79 4.19 2.02
CA GLY A 119 -5.07 3.05 2.54
C GLY A 119 -5.71 2.51 3.80
N PHE A 120 -5.77 1.20 3.90
CA PHE A 120 -6.24 0.48 5.07
C PHE A 120 -5.16 -0.48 5.55
N ASN A 121 -4.82 -0.39 6.81
CA ASN A 121 -3.99 -1.35 7.49
C ASN A 121 -4.78 -2.00 8.63
N LEU A 122 -4.58 -3.27 8.84
CA LEU A 122 -5.47 -4.08 9.66
C LEU A 122 -4.92 -4.36 11.05
N LYS A 123 -3.66 -4.75 11.13
CA LYS A 123 -2.97 -5.04 12.40
C LYS A 123 -1.47 -4.81 12.26
N TYR A 124 -0.82 -4.46 13.38
CA TYR A 124 0.63 -4.51 13.53
C TYR A 124 1.10 -5.87 14.08
N ASP A 125 2.39 -6.14 13.95
CA ASP A 125 3.01 -7.34 14.52
C ASP A 125 3.05 -7.32 16.07
N ASP A 126 3.00 -6.13 16.68
CA ASP A 126 2.91 -5.94 18.12
C ASP A 126 1.51 -6.18 18.69
N GLY A 127 0.55 -6.60 17.84
CA GLY A 127 -0.83 -6.86 18.23
C GLY A 127 -1.69 -5.61 18.38
N GLN A 128 -1.15 -4.42 18.14
CA GLN A 128 -1.96 -3.19 18.13
C GLN A 128 -2.86 -3.18 16.90
N GLU A 129 -4.15 -2.97 17.12
CA GLU A 129 -5.10 -2.74 16.05
C GLU A 129 -5.01 -1.29 15.59
N GLN A 130 -4.75 -1.10 14.30
CA GLN A 130 -5.01 0.20 13.69
C GLN A 130 -6.42 0.20 13.15
N THR A 131 -7.18 1.17 13.59
CA THR A 131 -8.47 1.45 12.98
C THR A 131 -8.28 1.81 11.52
N THR A 132 -9.07 1.22 10.67
CA THR A 132 -9.17 1.56 9.25
C THR A 132 -9.35 3.07 9.11
N GLU A 133 -8.38 3.73 8.50
CA GLU A 133 -8.47 5.16 8.26
C GLU A 133 -9.59 5.46 7.24
N ASN A 134 -10.40 6.45 7.56
CA ASN A 134 -11.33 7.12 6.64
C ASN A 134 -12.38 6.27 5.92
N GLN A 135 -12.97 5.30 6.59
CA GLN A 135 -14.09 4.53 6.01
C GLN A 135 -15.27 5.38 5.52
N ASN A 136 -15.35 6.65 5.90
CA ASN A 136 -16.49 7.51 5.61
C ASN A 136 -16.20 8.69 4.68
N THR A 137 -14.98 8.82 4.18
CA THR A 137 -14.56 9.98 3.36
C THR A 137 -14.61 9.73 1.85
N THR A 138 -14.92 8.51 1.42
CA THR A 138 -15.06 8.17 0.03
C THR A 138 -16.47 8.45 -0.47
N HIS A 139 -16.60 8.86 -1.72
CA HIS A 139 -17.88 8.95 -2.41
C HIS A 139 -18.63 7.60 -2.36
N ALA A 140 -17.91 6.51 -2.56
CA ALA A 140 -18.46 5.15 -2.54
C ALA A 140 -18.89 4.67 -1.14
N GLY A 141 -18.48 5.33 -0.07
CA GLY A 141 -18.82 4.94 1.30
C GLY A 141 -18.29 3.53 1.65
N ILE A 142 -17.01 3.29 1.40
CA ILE A 142 -16.38 1.97 1.57
C ILE A 142 -16.31 1.61 3.06
N LYS A 143 -16.71 0.38 3.37
CA LYS A 143 -16.46 -0.26 4.66
C LYS A 143 -15.74 -1.58 4.46
N TRP A 144 -14.63 -1.76 5.15
CA TRP A 144 -13.88 -3.02 5.19
C TRP A 144 -14.28 -3.89 6.36
N SER A 145 -14.26 -5.19 6.15
CA SER A 145 -14.54 -6.17 7.18
C SER A 145 -13.49 -7.28 7.13
N THR A 146 -12.42 -7.09 7.88
CA THR A 146 -11.34 -8.06 7.99
C THR A 146 -10.83 -8.13 9.42
N SER A 147 -10.31 -9.29 9.81
CA SER A 147 -9.71 -9.55 11.12
C SER A 147 -8.23 -9.85 11.05
N SER A 148 -7.67 -9.96 9.85
CA SER A 148 -6.29 -10.39 9.64
C SER A 148 -5.33 -9.21 9.53
N ARG A 149 -4.05 -9.46 9.87
CA ARG A 149 -2.98 -8.55 9.54
C ARG A 149 -2.80 -8.50 8.02
N GLY A 150 -2.71 -7.30 7.49
CA GLY A 150 -2.48 -7.11 6.07
C GLY A 150 -2.57 -5.64 5.68
N VAL A 151 -2.41 -5.39 4.40
CA VAL A 151 -2.60 -4.08 3.79
C VAL A 151 -3.64 -4.17 2.71
N ALA A 152 -4.40 -3.09 2.57
CA ALA A 152 -5.37 -2.93 1.51
C ALA A 152 -5.41 -1.46 1.08
N PHE A 153 -5.86 -1.20 -0.13
CA PHE A 153 -6.10 0.15 -0.60
C PHE A 153 -7.31 0.22 -1.52
N ALA A 154 -7.84 1.41 -1.66
CA ALA A 154 -8.79 1.78 -2.71
C ALA A 154 -8.33 3.10 -3.35
N VAL A 155 -8.40 3.18 -4.66
CA VAL A 155 -8.26 4.43 -5.42
C VAL A 155 -9.60 4.75 -6.03
N GLU A 156 -10.19 5.88 -5.64
CA GLU A 156 -11.49 6.31 -6.13
C GLU A 156 -11.35 7.27 -7.30
N ARG A 157 -12.08 6.99 -8.36
CA ARG A 157 -12.22 7.83 -9.54
C ARG A 157 -13.69 8.21 -9.74
N ASN A 158 -13.98 9.07 -10.68
CA ASN A 158 -15.33 9.58 -10.91
C ASN A 158 -16.40 8.50 -11.12
N ASN A 159 -16.04 7.39 -11.76
CA ASN A 159 -17.00 6.33 -12.15
C ASN A 159 -16.50 4.91 -11.91
N TYR A 160 -15.36 4.76 -11.22
CA TYR A 160 -14.84 3.45 -10.82
C TYR A 160 -13.93 3.55 -9.60
N LEU A 161 -13.72 2.40 -8.99
CA LEU A 161 -12.73 2.17 -7.93
C LEU A 161 -11.72 1.12 -8.41
N VAL A 162 -10.47 1.28 -8.01
CA VAL A 162 -9.48 0.20 -8.03
C VAL A 162 -9.18 -0.17 -6.59
N VAL A 163 -9.33 -1.44 -6.26
CA VAL A 163 -9.17 -1.94 -4.89
C VAL A 163 -8.36 -3.22 -4.88
N ALA A 164 -7.59 -3.41 -3.82
CA ALA A 164 -6.85 -4.64 -3.59
C ALA A 164 -6.57 -4.83 -2.09
N SER A 165 -6.35 -6.10 -1.70
CA SER A 165 -5.91 -6.49 -0.35
C SER A 165 -4.87 -7.60 -0.44
N THR A 166 -3.94 -7.63 0.52
CA THR A 166 -3.02 -8.77 0.69
C THR A 166 -3.67 -9.95 1.41
N GLN A 167 -4.88 -9.77 1.93
CA GLN A 167 -5.63 -10.77 2.68
C GLN A 167 -7.00 -11.02 2.04
N ASN A 168 -7.66 -12.12 2.46
CA ASN A 168 -9.08 -12.27 2.24
C ASN A 168 -9.82 -11.18 3.01
N ASP A 169 -10.55 -10.35 2.30
CA ASP A 169 -11.29 -9.22 2.84
C ASP A 169 -12.72 -9.19 2.33
N GLN A 170 -13.54 -8.44 3.02
CA GLN A 170 -14.89 -8.13 2.56
C GLN A 170 -15.10 -6.61 2.57
N MET A 171 -15.52 -6.09 1.43
CA MET A 171 -15.91 -4.70 1.29
C MET A 171 -17.42 -4.56 1.18
N THR A 172 -17.92 -3.49 1.76
CA THR A 172 -19.31 -3.04 1.56
C THR A 172 -19.28 -1.61 1.05
N PHE A 173 -20.10 -1.33 0.04
CA PHE A 173 -20.27 -0.01 -0.55
C PHE A 173 -21.63 0.54 -0.16
N ARG A 174 -21.70 1.79 0.30
CA ARG A 174 -22.95 2.39 0.80
C ARG A 174 -23.59 3.34 -0.20
N ASN A 175 -22.78 4.05 -0.98
CA ASN A 175 -23.25 5.21 -1.74
C ASN A 175 -23.19 4.98 -3.26
N ILE A 176 -22.82 3.81 -3.72
CA ILE A 176 -22.73 3.49 -5.14
C ILE A 176 -23.54 2.24 -5.49
N GLN A 177 -24.01 2.20 -6.72
CA GLN A 177 -24.55 0.99 -7.33
C GLN A 177 -23.50 0.39 -8.26
N ILE A 178 -23.03 -0.80 -7.93
CA ILE A 178 -22.04 -1.50 -8.71
C ILE A 178 -22.66 -1.98 -10.01
N LYS A 179 -22.04 -1.63 -11.15
CA LYS A 179 -22.46 -2.05 -12.49
C LYS A 179 -21.64 -3.22 -13.02
N ASN A 180 -20.32 -3.19 -12.76
CA ASN A 180 -19.40 -4.20 -13.25
C ASN A 180 -18.22 -4.35 -12.29
N ILE A 181 -17.69 -5.56 -12.18
CA ILE A 181 -16.47 -5.88 -11.42
C ILE A 181 -15.55 -6.69 -12.32
N GLU A 182 -14.30 -6.31 -12.38
CA GLU A 182 -13.25 -7.04 -13.11
C GLU A 182 -12.10 -7.32 -12.16
N LYS A 183 -11.61 -8.56 -12.14
CA LYS A 183 -10.28 -8.89 -11.62
C LYS A 183 -9.27 -8.65 -12.74
N GLY A 184 -8.10 -8.12 -12.40
CA GLY A 184 -7.07 -7.87 -13.40
C GLY A 184 -5.90 -7.06 -12.87
N TYR A 185 -5.18 -6.46 -13.79
CA TYR A 185 -4.00 -5.64 -13.49
C TYR A 185 -3.71 -4.67 -14.65
N TYR A 186 -2.86 -3.70 -14.41
CA TYR A 186 -2.29 -2.88 -15.48
C TYR A 186 -1.01 -3.52 -16.02
N ASP A 187 -0.95 -3.69 -17.34
CA ASP A 187 0.27 -4.13 -18.03
C ASP A 187 1.36 -3.03 -17.99
N ILE A 188 2.54 -3.34 -18.53
CA ILE A 188 3.66 -2.40 -18.54
C ILE A 188 3.40 -1.13 -19.38
N ASN A 189 2.44 -1.19 -20.30
CA ASN A 189 2.04 -0.06 -21.14
C ASN A 189 0.90 0.78 -20.51
N GLY A 190 0.43 0.38 -19.34
CA GLY A 190 -0.66 1.06 -18.64
C GLY A 190 -2.06 0.67 -19.13
N ASN A 191 -2.20 -0.42 -19.86
CA ASN A 191 -3.51 -0.91 -20.26
C ASN A 191 -4.07 -1.86 -19.21
N TRP A 192 -5.37 -1.72 -18.90
CA TRP A 192 -6.04 -2.67 -18.03
C TRP A 192 -6.23 -4.01 -18.72
N VAL A 193 -5.72 -5.07 -18.12
CA VAL A 193 -5.90 -6.47 -18.53
C VAL A 193 -6.90 -7.10 -17.58
N SER A 194 -8.07 -7.45 -18.12
CA SER A 194 -9.14 -8.12 -17.36
C SER A 194 -8.95 -9.64 -17.45
N ASP A 195 -8.70 -10.27 -16.31
CA ASP A 195 -8.58 -11.73 -16.20
C ASP A 195 -9.95 -12.39 -16.04
N GLU A 196 -10.84 -11.75 -15.27
CA GLU A 196 -12.17 -12.27 -14.96
C GLU A 196 -13.19 -11.13 -14.82
N LYS A 197 -14.38 -11.32 -15.37
CA LYS A 197 -15.54 -10.46 -15.11
C LYS A 197 -16.47 -11.12 -14.11
N MET A 198 -16.87 -10.36 -13.11
CA MET A 198 -17.75 -10.84 -12.04
C MET A 198 -19.10 -10.16 -12.10
N THR A 199 -20.15 -10.93 -11.82
CA THR A 199 -21.49 -10.35 -11.65
C THR A 199 -21.60 -9.75 -10.24
N PRO A 200 -21.95 -8.47 -10.12
CA PRO A 200 -22.19 -7.87 -8.81
C PRO A 200 -23.31 -8.56 -8.03
N THR A 201 -23.09 -8.88 -6.78
CA THR A 201 -24.09 -9.40 -5.86
C THR A 201 -24.40 -8.35 -4.79
N GLY A 202 -25.27 -7.42 -5.13
CA GLY A 202 -25.61 -6.31 -4.23
C GLY A 202 -24.46 -5.31 -4.08
N ASN A 203 -24.25 -4.85 -2.84
CA ASN A 203 -23.25 -3.83 -2.51
C ASN A 203 -22.05 -4.39 -1.73
N GLN A 204 -21.79 -5.68 -1.82
CA GLN A 204 -20.68 -6.36 -1.16
C GLN A 204 -19.75 -7.00 -2.18
N LEU A 205 -18.46 -7.04 -1.85
CA LEU A 205 -17.41 -7.69 -2.62
C LEU A 205 -16.47 -8.43 -1.68
N SER A 206 -16.27 -9.72 -1.92
CA SER A 206 -15.20 -10.50 -1.29
C SER A 206 -13.93 -10.35 -2.11
N LEU A 207 -12.85 -9.93 -1.47
CA LEU A 207 -11.53 -9.78 -2.08
C LEU A 207 -10.70 -11.03 -1.81
N GLU A 208 -10.07 -11.53 -2.86
CA GLU A 208 -9.04 -12.56 -2.76
C GLU A 208 -7.67 -11.94 -2.51
N PRO A 209 -6.75 -12.64 -1.83
CA PRO A 209 -5.42 -12.13 -1.55
C PRO A 209 -4.65 -11.79 -2.82
N CYS A 210 -4.04 -10.62 -2.84
CA CYS A 210 -3.16 -10.16 -3.90
C CYS A 210 -3.81 -10.03 -5.30
N ILE A 211 -5.13 -9.96 -5.38
CA ILE A 211 -5.87 -9.66 -6.60
C ILE A 211 -6.30 -8.20 -6.61
N VAL A 212 -6.18 -7.56 -7.76
CA VAL A 212 -6.66 -6.19 -7.99
C VAL A 212 -8.01 -6.24 -8.67
N TYR A 213 -8.93 -5.45 -8.18
CA TYR A 213 -10.30 -5.33 -8.70
C TYR A 213 -10.55 -3.93 -9.23
N LYS A 214 -11.18 -3.84 -10.40
CA LYS A 214 -11.72 -2.61 -10.94
C LYS A 214 -13.25 -2.69 -10.90
N ILE A 215 -13.86 -1.76 -10.18
CA ILE A 215 -15.28 -1.75 -9.87
C ILE A 215 -15.89 -0.52 -10.51
N GLN A 216 -16.79 -0.70 -11.47
CA GLN A 216 -17.52 0.38 -12.12
C GLN A 216 -18.86 0.63 -11.41
N PHE A 217 -19.24 1.90 -11.28
CA PHE A 217 -20.51 2.35 -10.67
C PHE A 217 -21.13 3.56 -11.36
#